data_5622a73ac5eb4067da7b4a8f55f0bcb6
#
_entry.id   5622a73ac5eb4067da7b4a8f55f0bcb6
#
_cell.length_a   1.000
_cell.length_b   1.000
_cell.length_c   1.000
_cell.angle_alpha   90.00
_cell.angle_beta   90.00
_cell.angle_gamma   90.00
#
_symmetry.space_group_name_H-M   'P 1'
#
loop_
_entity.id
_entity.type
_entity.pdbx_description
1 polymer ?
#
loop_
_entity_poly.entity_id
_entity_poly.type
_entity_poly.pdbx_seq_one_letter_code
_entity_poly.pdbx_strand_id
1 'polypeptide(L)'
;MIKHIDLSRGRISVTVNHHHPEWKLDDLLSFAERINPKRAFLFVSKVLGKHIPVAPSVMQKSYQDLAALIPKNLPYPISVIGMAETAVGLGAGVYRELKPDFGENAIFLTTTRHPVETLPTLGLFLEEHSHAQDQFILSSHDAIKHQHILSSKTLILVDDEISTGKTFRNLILSLKKSGLEHVERIILVTLVNWAEQHLVTDDLGIPVEVVSLLHGHWQWQDNNKEID
;
A
#
# COMPACT_ATOMS: atom_id res chain seq x y z
N MET A 1 22.98 -2.32 1.82
CA MET A 1 23.51 -2.66 0.46
C MET A 1 23.09 -1.53 -0.48
N ILE A 2 24.00 -1.06 -1.33
CA ILE A 2 23.65 -0.03 -2.35
C ILE A 2 23.67 -0.69 -3.72
N LYS A 3 22.66 -0.41 -4.53
CA LYS A 3 22.56 -0.85 -5.93
C LYS A 3 22.39 0.36 -6.85
N HIS A 4 23.17 0.44 -7.91
CA HIS A 4 23.07 1.46 -8.94
C HIS A 4 22.40 0.89 -10.18
N ILE A 5 21.44 1.59 -10.74
CA ILE A 5 20.71 1.25 -11.94
C ILE A 5 20.85 2.40 -12.93
N ASP A 6 21.55 2.17 -14.03
CA ASP A 6 21.70 3.15 -15.09
C ASP A 6 20.52 3.05 -16.05
N LEU A 7 19.89 4.17 -16.32
CA LEU A 7 18.80 4.36 -17.26
C LEU A 7 19.19 5.42 -18.31
N SER A 8 18.47 5.53 -19.39
CA SER A 8 18.79 6.47 -20.48
C SER A 8 18.92 7.92 -20.00
N ARG A 9 18.07 8.34 -19.05
CA ARG A 9 17.98 9.70 -18.54
C ARG A 9 18.70 9.94 -17.22
N GLY A 10 19.30 8.94 -16.62
CA GLY A 10 20.00 9.10 -15.33
C GLY A 10 20.27 7.81 -14.61
N ARG A 11 20.57 7.92 -13.33
CA ARG A 11 20.89 6.80 -12.45
C ARG A 11 20.00 6.79 -11.22
N ILE A 12 19.45 5.63 -10.90
CA ILE A 12 18.83 5.38 -9.60
C ILE A 12 19.88 4.73 -8.71
N SER A 13 20.08 5.27 -7.52
CA SER A 13 20.86 4.65 -6.46
C SER A 13 19.91 4.20 -5.36
N VAL A 14 19.77 2.90 -5.18
CA VAL A 14 18.89 2.29 -4.16
C VAL A 14 19.73 1.81 -2.99
N THR A 15 19.43 2.27 -1.80
CA THR A 15 20.01 1.77 -0.55
C THR A 15 18.98 0.90 0.15
N VAL A 16 19.33 -0.37 0.37
CA VAL A 16 18.51 -1.29 1.17
C VAL A 16 19.08 -1.32 2.58
N ASN A 17 18.27 -0.91 3.55
CA ASN A 17 18.66 -0.87 4.96
C ASN A 17 18.28 -2.15 5.68
N HIS A 18 17.07 -2.67 5.42
CA HIS A 18 16.58 -3.91 5.98
C HIS A 18 15.69 -4.63 4.97
N HIS A 19 15.67 -5.96 5.01
CA HIS A 19 14.75 -6.78 4.22
C HIS A 19 14.41 -8.07 4.96
N HIS A 20 13.27 -8.63 4.66
CA HIS A 20 12.88 -9.96 5.09
C HIS A 20 13.90 -11.00 4.55
N PRO A 21 14.31 -12.02 5.32
CA PRO A 21 15.34 -12.99 4.91
C PRO A 21 15.10 -13.63 3.54
N GLU A 22 13.85 -13.91 3.21
CA GLU A 22 13.44 -14.58 1.96
C GLU A 22 13.31 -13.63 0.75
N TRP A 23 13.43 -12.31 0.94
CA TRP A 23 13.16 -11.32 -0.10
C TRP A 23 14.30 -10.32 -0.26
N LYS A 24 14.95 -10.33 -1.43
CA LYS A 24 15.93 -9.33 -1.83
C LYS A 24 15.26 -8.29 -2.73
N LEU A 25 15.94 -7.18 -2.95
CA LEU A 25 15.46 -6.11 -3.84
C LEU A 25 15.09 -6.66 -5.24
N ASP A 26 15.94 -7.51 -5.80
CA ASP A 26 15.75 -8.08 -7.14
C ASP A 26 14.63 -9.13 -7.22
N ASP A 27 14.20 -9.68 -6.10
CA ASP A 27 13.03 -10.58 -6.03
C ASP A 27 11.72 -9.78 -6.06
N LEU A 28 11.71 -8.59 -5.46
CA LEU A 28 10.53 -7.75 -5.31
C LEU A 28 10.32 -6.79 -6.47
N LEU A 29 11.41 -6.16 -6.97
CA LEU A 29 11.33 -5.05 -7.91
C LEU A 29 12.25 -5.23 -9.12
N SER A 30 11.80 -4.69 -10.24
CA SER A 30 12.61 -4.27 -11.38
C SER A 30 12.43 -2.76 -11.61
N PHE A 31 13.25 -2.22 -12.50
CA PHE A 31 13.30 -0.80 -12.79
C PHE A 31 13.05 -0.62 -14.28
N ALA A 32 12.11 0.26 -14.62
CA ALA A 32 11.78 0.57 -16.00
C ALA A 32 11.90 2.06 -16.28
N GLU A 33 12.17 2.40 -17.51
CA GLU A 33 12.15 3.77 -17.99
C GLU A 33 10.70 4.24 -18.23
N ARG A 34 10.46 5.51 -18.01
CA ARG A 34 9.17 6.12 -18.22
C ARG A 34 9.30 7.39 -19.03
N ILE A 35 8.52 7.50 -20.09
CA ILE A 35 8.37 8.75 -20.83
C ILE A 35 7.47 9.69 -20.04
N ASN A 36 8.06 10.39 -19.07
CA ASN A 36 7.36 11.35 -18.25
C ASN A 36 8.33 12.43 -17.78
N PRO A 37 8.02 13.74 -18.01
CA PRO A 37 8.92 14.82 -17.65
C PRO A 37 9.17 14.96 -16.14
N LYS A 38 8.21 14.52 -15.32
CA LYS A 38 8.32 14.64 -13.84
C LYS A 38 9.05 13.46 -13.18
N ARG A 39 9.00 12.27 -13.76
CA ARG A 39 9.64 11.06 -13.21
C ARG A 39 10.09 10.16 -14.35
N ALA A 40 11.39 10.03 -14.52
CA ALA A 40 12.02 9.31 -15.62
C ALA A 40 11.97 7.78 -15.49
N PHE A 41 11.60 7.27 -14.34
CA PHE A 41 11.62 5.84 -14.03
C PHE A 41 10.35 5.37 -13.30
N LEU A 42 10.19 4.06 -13.27
CA LEU A 42 9.12 3.36 -12.57
C LEU A 42 9.72 2.16 -11.82
N PHE A 43 9.30 1.96 -10.59
CA PHE A 43 9.46 0.69 -9.91
C PHE A 43 8.38 -0.28 -10.40
N VAL A 44 8.80 -1.46 -10.80
CA VAL A 44 7.89 -2.48 -11.33
C VAL A 44 7.93 -3.68 -10.39
N SER A 45 6.82 -3.93 -9.70
CA SER A 45 6.72 -5.09 -8.82
C SER A 45 6.79 -6.38 -9.60
N LYS A 46 7.61 -7.32 -9.12
CA LYS A 46 7.81 -8.66 -9.68
C LYS A 46 6.93 -9.72 -9.02
N VAL A 47 6.14 -9.35 -8.02
CA VAL A 47 5.35 -10.30 -7.22
C VAL A 47 3.83 -10.06 -7.28
N LEU A 48 3.37 -9.01 -7.98
CA LEU A 48 1.94 -8.68 -8.07
C LEU A 48 1.21 -9.34 -9.24
N GLY A 49 1.93 -9.82 -10.25
CA GLY A 49 1.30 -10.37 -11.46
C GLY A 49 0.58 -9.33 -12.31
N LYS A 50 0.81 -8.04 -12.09
CA LYS A 50 0.12 -6.93 -12.79
C LYS A 50 0.84 -6.50 -14.06
N HIS A 51 2.12 -6.15 -13.95
CA HIS A 51 2.92 -5.68 -15.08
C HIS A 51 3.82 -6.78 -15.66
N ILE A 52 4.20 -7.71 -14.83
CA ILE A 52 5.05 -8.85 -15.18
C ILE A 52 4.31 -10.12 -14.74
N PRO A 53 4.18 -11.13 -15.61
CA PRO A 53 3.67 -12.44 -15.22
C PRO A 53 4.51 -13.04 -14.10
N VAL A 54 3.86 -13.62 -13.10
CA VAL A 54 4.51 -14.25 -11.96
C VAL A 54 3.77 -15.54 -11.57
N ALA A 55 4.51 -16.53 -11.07
CA ALA A 55 3.90 -17.75 -10.58
C ALA A 55 2.99 -17.46 -9.36
N PRO A 56 1.76 -17.99 -9.31
CA PRO A 56 0.85 -17.78 -8.18
C PRO A 56 1.45 -18.14 -6.81
N SER A 57 2.36 -19.11 -6.75
CA SER A 57 3.09 -19.48 -5.53
C SER A 57 3.98 -18.35 -4.99
N VAL A 58 4.59 -17.55 -5.87
CA VAL A 58 5.40 -16.39 -5.47
C VAL A 58 4.50 -15.29 -4.90
N MET A 59 3.35 -15.03 -5.56
CA MET A 59 2.35 -14.11 -5.02
C MET A 59 1.88 -14.55 -3.64
N GLN A 60 1.49 -15.81 -3.50
CA GLN A 60 1.03 -16.37 -2.23
C GLN A 60 2.09 -16.26 -1.14
N LYS A 61 3.36 -16.55 -1.44
CA LYS A 61 4.45 -16.40 -0.49
C LYS A 61 4.59 -14.96 0.01
N SER A 62 4.49 -13.97 -0.87
CA SER A 62 4.54 -12.57 -0.46
C SER A 62 3.39 -12.19 0.48
N TYR A 63 2.18 -12.73 0.25
CA TYR A 63 1.03 -12.51 1.13
C TYR A 63 1.25 -13.12 2.52
N GLN A 64 1.75 -14.36 2.57
CA GLN A 64 2.04 -15.08 3.80
C GLN A 64 3.10 -14.37 4.63
N ASP A 65 4.20 -13.97 4.00
CA ASP A 65 5.32 -13.32 4.69
C ASP A 65 4.91 -11.92 5.21
N LEU A 66 4.11 -11.14 4.45
CA LEU A 66 3.55 -9.89 4.95
C LEU A 66 2.58 -10.11 6.10
N ALA A 67 1.66 -11.07 5.98
CA ALA A 67 0.68 -11.36 7.03
C ALA A 67 1.35 -11.85 8.32
N ALA A 68 2.46 -12.59 8.22
CA ALA A 68 3.24 -13.05 9.36
C ALA A 68 3.90 -11.90 10.16
N LEU A 69 4.20 -10.79 9.50
CA LEU A 69 4.79 -9.60 10.14
C LEU A 69 3.74 -8.74 10.85
N ILE A 70 2.44 -8.90 10.55
CA ILE A 70 1.38 -8.11 11.17
C ILE A 70 1.14 -8.56 12.61
N PRO A 71 1.12 -7.64 13.59
CA PRO A 71 0.80 -7.98 14.98
C PRO A 71 -0.54 -8.70 15.12
N LYS A 72 -0.61 -9.69 16.01
CA LYS A 72 -1.84 -10.47 16.23
C LYS A 72 -2.73 -9.91 17.35
N ASN A 73 -2.20 -9.06 18.22
CA ASN A 73 -2.92 -8.44 19.34
C ASN A 73 -3.50 -7.07 18.96
N LEU A 74 -4.28 -7.02 17.89
CA LEU A 74 -4.89 -5.79 17.40
C LEU A 74 -6.30 -5.58 17.98
N PRO A 75 -6.70 -4.33 18.27
CA PRO A 75 -8.08 -4.00 18.66
C PRO A 75 -9.10 -4.35 17.56
N TYR A 76 -10.24 -4.91 17.96
CA TYR A 76 -11.35 -5.27 17.06
C TYR A 76 -12.48 -4.23 17.10
N PRO A 77 -13.25 -4.06 16.02
CA PRO A 77 -13.18 -4.72 14.69
C PRO A 77 -12.01 -4.21 13.83
N ILE A 78 -11.63 -4.99 12.80
CA ILE A 78 -10.54 -4.70 11.88
C ILE A 78 -11.07 -4.50 10.47
N SER A 79 -10.69 -3.42 9.80
CA SER A 79 -10.88 -3.25 8.36
C SER A 79 -9.54 -3.34 7.63
N VAL A 80 -9.43 -4.30 6.71
CA VAL A 80 -8.29 -4.45 5.80
C VAL A 80 -8.66 -3.79 4.48
N ILE A 81 -7.85 -2.84 4.02
CA ILE A 81 -8.15 -2.04 2.82
C ILE A 81 -7.00 -2.16 1.82
N GLY A 82 -7.27 -2.76 0.65
CA GLY A 82 -6.34 -2.82 -0.47
C GLY A 82 -6.46 -1.57 -1.33
N MET A 83 -5.32 -0.91 -1.59
CA MET A 83 -5.29 0.32 -2.39
C MET A 83 -5.40 0.03 -3.89
N ALA A 84 -6.37 0.65 -4.54
CA ALA A 84 -6.52 0.52 -5.98
C ALA A 84 -5.46 1.36 -6.75
N GLU A 85 -5.01 0.85 -7.85
CA GLU A 85 -5.48 -0.43 -8.41
C GLU A 85 -4.46 -1.53 -8.19
N THR A 86 -3.22 -1.15 -7.85
CA THR A 86 -2.05 -2.04 -7.83
C THR A 86 -2.15 -3.06 -6.72
N ALA A 87 -2.63 -2.65 -5.55
CA ALA A 87 -2.63 -3.50 -4.37
C ALA A 87 -3.97 -4.17 -4.02
N VAL A 88 -4.96 -4.15 -4.92
CA VAL A 88 -6.23 -4.85 -4.69
C VAL A 88 -6.00 -6.35 -4.48
N GLY A 89 -5.23 -6.99 -5.38
CA GLY A 89 -4.89 -8.41 -5.27
C GLY A 89 -4.00 -8.71 -4.07
N LEU A 90 -3.01 -7.85 -3.79
CA LEU A 90 -2.13 -7.95 -2.62
C LEU A 90 -2.94 -7.87 -1.32
N GLY A 91 -3.82 -6.86 -1.19
CA GLY A 91 -4.68 -6.67 -0.03
C GLY A 91 -5.61 -7.86 0.22
N ALA A 92 -6.24 -8.39 -0.84
CA ALA A 92 -7.08 -9.59 -0.76
C ALA A 92 -6.27 -10.81 -0.31
N GLY A 93 -5.04 -10.98 -0.84
CA GLY A 93 -4.14 -12.06 -0.46
C GLY A 93 -3.72 -11.98 1.00
N VAL A 94 -3.26 -10.81 1.45
CA VAL A 94 -2.90 -10.58 2.87
C VAL A 94 -4.11 -10.82 3.78
N TYR A 95 -5.28 -10.28 3.45
CA TYR A 95 -6.52 -10.53 4.22
C TYR A 95 -6.83 -12.02 4.35
N ARG A 96 -6.69 -12.80 3.27
CA ARG A 96 -6.93 -14.23 3.29
C ARG A 96 -5.98 -14.94 4.28
N GLU A 97 -4.72 -14.57 4.31
CA GLU A 97 -3.73 -15.13 5.23
C GLU A 97 -3.97 -14.69 6.69
N LEU A 98 -4.62 -13.53 6.92
CA LEU A 98 -5.00 -13.05 8.25
C LEU A 98 -6.30 -13.69 8.79
N LYS A 99 -7.12 -14.27 7.92
CA LYS A 99 -8.43 -14.83 8.30
C LYS A 99 -8.36 -15.92 9.39
N PRO A 100 -7.35 -16.81 9.43
CA PRO A 100 -7.21 -17.77 10.52
C PRO A 100 -7.02 -17.13 11.89
N ASP A 101 -6.38 -15.98 11.97
CA ASP A 101 -6.08 -15.30 13.23
C ASP A 101 -7.25 -14.41 13.70
N PHE A 102 -7.89 -13.70 12.79
CA PHE A 102 -8.89 -12.66 13.14
C PHE A 102 -10.35 -13.08 12.89
N GLY A 103 -10.58 -14.13 12.11
CA GLY A 103 -11.93 -14.66 11.85
C GLY A 103 -12.89 -13.60 11.32
N GLU A 104 -14.09 -13.56 11.89
CA GLU A 104 -15.15 -12.59 11.53
C GLU A 104 -14.89 -11.18 12.11
N ASN A 105 -13.86 -11.01 12.93
CA ASN A 105 -13.47 -9.70 13.44
C ASN A 105 -12.75 -8.83 12.39
N ALA A 106 -12.41 -9.40 11.23
CA ALA A 106 -11.79 -8.68 10.14
C ALA A 106 -12.63 -8.78 8.85
N ILE A 107 -12.76 -7.65 8.15
CA ILE A 107 -13.37 -7.58 6.82
C ILE A 107 -12.37 -6.99 5.83
N PHE A 108 -12.60 -7.26 4.53
CA PHE A 108 -11.79 -6.72 3.45
C PHE A 108 -12.58 -5.74 2.60
N LEU A 109 -11.93 -4.63 2.28
CA LEU A 109 -12.41 -3.57 1.39
C LEU A 109 -11.33 -3.23 0.38
N THR A 110 -11.73 -2.60 -0.72
CA THR A 110 -10.79 -1.99 -1.67
C THR A 110 -11.15 -0.53 -1.89
N THR A 111 -10.17 0.30 -2.19
CA THR A 111 -10.43 1.57 -2.85
C THR A 111 -10.74 1.33 -4.32
N THR A 112 -11.28 2.31 -5.01
CA THR A 112 -11.59 2.26 -6.44
C THR A 112 -11.46 3.64 -7.05
N ARG A 113 -11.15 3.70 -8.35
CA ARG A 113 -11.17 4.96 -9.14
C ARG A 113 -12.50 5.22 -9.81
N HIS A 114 -13.43 4.28 -9.69
CA HIS A 114 -14.74 4.34 -10.33
C HIS A 114 -15.84 4.35 -9.29
N PRO A 115 -16.64 5.41 -9.21
CA PRO A 115 -17.81 5.42 -8.35
C PRO A 115 -18.80 4.35 -8.85
N VAL A 116 -19.47 3.72 -7.89
CA VAL A 116 -20.57 2.77 -8.16
C VAL A 116 -21.84 3.41 -7.62
N GLU A 117 -22.71 3.88 -8.51
CA GLU A 117 -23.91 4.64 -8.15
C GLU A 117 -24.83 3.92 -7.15
N THR A 118 -24.81 2.59 -7.20
CA THR A 118 -25.63 1.74 -6.32
C THR A 118 -25.01 1.51 -4.94
N LEU A 119 -23.75 1.92 -4.68
CA LEU A 119 -23.10 1.71 -3.40
C LEU A 119 -22.85 3.03 -2.66
N PRO A 120 -23.05 3.06 -1.34
CA PRO A 120 -22.73 4.24 -0.54
C PRO A 120 -21.23 4.54 -0.61
N THR A 121 -20.86 5.79 -0.89
CA THR A 121 -19.48 6.25 -0.79
C THR A 121 -19.16 6.51 0.67
N LEU A 122 -18.20 5.80 1.20
CA LEU A 122 -17.69 5.97 2.57
C LEU A 122 -16.65 7.08 2.65
N GLY A 123 -15.84 7.27 1.60
CA GLY A 123 -14.81 8.31 1.59
C GLY A 123 -14.32 8.60 0.18
N LEU A 124 -13.80 9.82 0.02
CA LEU A 124 -13.16 10.34 -1.18
C LEU A 124 -11.81 10.93 -0.79
N PHE A 125 -10.74 10.58 -1.49
CA PHE A 125 -9.41 11.11 -1.21
C PHE A 125 -8.57 11.22 -2.48
N LEU A 126 -7.53 12.06 -2.43
CA LEU A 126 -6.61 12.32 -3.54
C LEU A 126 -5.34 11.50 -3.40
N GLU A 127 -4.88 10.94 -4.52
CA GLU A 127 -3.58 10.34 -4.67
C GLU A 127 -2.57 11.39 -5.16
N GLU A 128 -1.45 11.54 -4.46
CA GLU A 128 -0.53 12.67 -4.67
C GLU A 128 0.24 12.62 -6.00
N HIS A 129 0.45 11.45 -6.57
CA HIS A 129 1.34 11.25 -7.73
C HIS A 129 0.62 10.95 -9.06
N SER A 130 -0.68 10.93 -9.06
CA SER A 130 -1.44 10.76 -10.29
C SER A 130 -2.01 12.09 -10.77
N HIS A 131 -2.02 12.33 -12.09
CA HIS A 131 -2.79 13.40 -12.70
C HIS A 131 -4.30 13.10 -12.65
N ALA A 132 -4.68 12.15 -11.83
CA ALA A 132 -5.93 11.49 -11.93
C ALA A 132 -6.70 11.60 -10.64
N GLN A 133 -7.87 11.69 -10.87
CA GLN A 133 -9.07 11.11 -10.32
C GLN A 133 -8.98 10.77 -8.83
N ASP A 134 -9.92 11.30 -8.15
CA ASP A 134 -10.28 10.94 -6.81
C ASP A 134 -10.35 9.42 -6.65
N GLN A 135 -9.84 8.93 -5.55
CA GLN A 135 -10.08 7.55 -5.14
C GLN A 135 -11.26 7.50 -4.17
N PHE A 136 -12.07 6.48 -4.35
CA PHE A 136 -13.26 6.24 -3.53
C PHE A 136 -13.04 5.00 -2.67
N ILE A 137 -13.60 5.04 -1.49
CA ILE A 137 -13.87 3.83 -0.71
C ILE A 137 -15.37 3.69 -0.59
N LEU A 138 -15.87 2.52 -0.96
CA LEU A 138 -17.29 2.24 -0.97
C LEU A 138 -17.66 1.38 0.23
N SER A 139 -18.85 1.63 0.75
CA SER A 139 -19.42 0.81 1.82
C SER A 139 -20.31 -0.29 1.25
N SER A 140 -20.91 -1.07 2.13
CA SER A 140 -21.84 -2.14 1.81
C SER A 140 -23.29 -1.71 2.09
N HIS A 141 -24.24 -2.23 1.31
CA HIS A 141 -25.66 -2.17 1.66
C HIS A 141 -26.04 -3.08 2.83
N ASP A 142 -25.19 -4.08 3.13
CA ASP A 142 -25.34 -4.91 4.31
C ASP A 142 -25.05 -4.07 5.57
N ALA A 143 -26.08 -3.87 6.38
CA ALA A 143 -25.99 -3.04 7.57
C ALA A 143 -24.96 -3.56 8.58
N ILE A 144 -24.74 -4.87 8.68
CA ILE A 144 -23.76 -5.48 9.58
C ILE A 144 -22.34 -5.13 9.11
N LYS A 145 -22.07 -5.28 7.80
CA LYS A 145 -20.76 -4.91 7.23
C LYS A 145 -20.52 -3.41 7.31
N HIS A 146 -21.53 -2.60 7.02
CA HIS A 146 -21.43 -1.15 7.15
C HIS A 146 -21.08 -0.75 8.58
N GLN A 147 -21.80 -1.31 9.58
CA GLN A 147 -21.51 -1.04 10.99
C GLN A 147 -20.11 -1.53 11.41
N HIS A 148 -19.68 -2.69 10.91
CA HIS A 148 -18.32 -3.18 11.15
C HIS A 148 -17.27 -2.17 10.68
N ILE A 149 -17.44 -1.61 9.47
CA ILE A 149 -16.53 -0.59 8.93
C ILE A 149 -16.47 0.62 9.85
N LEU A 150 -17.64 1.21 10.18
CA LEU A 150 -17.73 2.42 11.00
C LEU A 150 -17.17 2.22 12.41
N SER A 151 -17.33 1.04 13.00
CA SER A 151 -16.84 0.72 14.35
C SER A 151 -15.41 0.20 14.39
N SER A 152 -14.70 0.18 13.25
CA SER A 152 -13.33 -0.35 13.18
C SER A 152 -12.39 0.37 14.15
N LYS A 153 -11.69 -0.43 14.95
CA LYS A 153 -10.64 0.04 15.86
C LYS A 153 -9.24 -0.11 15.26
N THR A 154 -9.08 -1.02 14.31
CA THR A 154 -7.83 -1.17 13.57
C THR A 154 -8.07 -1.03 12.07
N LEU A 155 -7.23 -0.25 11.42
CA LEU A 155 -7.12 -0.19 9.96
C LEU A 155 -5.81 -0.85 9.53
N ILE A 156 -5.90 -1.84 8.63
CA ILE A 156 -4.75 -2.44 7.94
C ILE A 156 -4.83 -1.97 6.50
N LEU A 157 -3.94 -1.08 6.10
CA LEU A 157 -3.94 -0.47 4.77
C LEU A 157 -2.82 -1.08 3.94
N VAL A 158 -3.16 -1.69 2.80
CA VAL A 158 -2.23 -2.47 1.98
C VAL A 158 -1.98 -1.77 0.65
N ASP A 159 -0.71 -1.51 0.34
CA ASP A 159 -0.27 -1.00 -0.96
C ASP A 159 1.00 -1.73 -1.43
N ASP A 160 1.44 -1.51 -2.66
CA ASP A 160 2.67 -2.13 -3.18
C ASP A 160 3.94 -1.41 -2.66
N GLU A 161 3.92 -0.10 -2.57
CA GLU A 161 5.03 0.70 -2.03
C GLU A 161 4.53 1.87 -1.19
N ILE A 162 5.36 2.33 -0.28
CA ILE A 162 5.16 3.58 0.45
C ILE A 162 6.38 4.48 0.29
N SER A 163 6.19 5.74 -0.13
CA SER A 163 7.25 6.74 -0.24
C SER A 163 7.19 7.79 0.86
N THR A 164 6.11 8.54 0.95
CA THR A 164 5.88 9.57 1.98
C THR A 164 4.74 9.21 2.94
N GLY A 165 3.86 8.30 2.54
CA GLY A 165 2.66 7.94 3.27
C GLY A 165 1.49 8.92 3.10
N LYS A 166 1.61 9.96 2.28
CA LYS A 166 0.57 10.97 2.09
C LYS A 166 -0.73 10.40 1.55
N THR A 167 -0.68 9.43 0.64
CA THR A 167 -1.87 8.73 0.12
C THR A 167 -2.63 8.03 1.25
N PHE A 168 -1.93 7.29 2.09
CA PHE A 168 -2.51 6.64 3.27
C PHE A 168 -3.10 7.66 4.24
N ARG A 169 -2.35 8.74 4.51
CA ARG A 169 -2.84 9.82 5.37
C ARG A 169 -4.13 10.44 4.83
N ASN A 170 -4.20 10.72 3.54
CA ASN A 170 -5.40 11.28 2.92
C ASN A 170 -6.60 10.33 3.03
N LEU A 171 -6.40 9.04 2.82
CA LEU A 171 -7.42 8.01 3.03
C LEU A 171 -7.91 8.01 4.49
N ILE A 172 -7.00 7.96 5.45
CA ILE A 172 -7.33 7.93 6.88
C ILE A 172 -8.14 9.16 7.28
N LEU A 173 -7.73 10.34 6.85
CA LEU A 173 -8.45 11.58 7.12
C LEU A 173 -9.84 11.59 6.49
N SER A 174 -9.98 11.04 5.28
CA SER A 174 -11.28 10.89 4.63
C SER A 174 -12.19 9.93 5.40
N LEU A 175 -11.68 8.79 5.83
CA LEU A 175 -12.42 7.82 6.63
C LEU A 175 -12.86 8.41 7.98
N LYS A 176 -12.01 9.16 8.67
CA LYS A 176 -12.36 9.86 9.91
C LYS A 176 -13.53 10.84 9.68
N LYS A 177 -13.49 11.63 8.62
CA LYS A 177 -14.59 12.56 8.25
C LYS A 177 -15.89 11.83 7.92
N SER A 178 -15.82 10.57 7.53
CA SER A 178 -16.97 9.73 7.19
C SER A 178 -17.51 8.91 8.37
N GLY A 179 -17.02 9.16 9.57
CA GLY A 179 -17.53 8.56 10.80
C GLY A 179 -16.71 7.42 11.41
N LEU A 180 -15.51 7.12 10.89
CA LEU A 180 -14.59 6.18 11.53
C LEU A 180 -13.84 6.88 12.69
N GLU A 181 -14.54 7.11 13.80
CA GLU A 181 -14.01 7.87 14.94
C GLU A 181 -13.30 6.98 15.98
N HIS A 182 -13.45 5.65 15.88
CA HIS A 182 -13.01 4.69 16.89
C HIS A 182 -11.64 4.05 16.59
N VAL A 183 -10.95 4.53 15.57
CA VAL A 183 -9.65 3.94 15.16
C VAL A 183 -8.59 4.19 16.22
N GLU A 184 -8.07 3.11 16.78
CA GLU A 184 -7.05 3.09 17.85
C GLU A 184 -5.66 2.70 17.31
N ARG A 185 -5.60 1.98 16.17
CA ARG A 185 -4.39 1.46 15.57
C ARG A 185 -4.43 1.48 14.05
N ILE A 186 -3.30 1.79 13.43
CA ILE A 186 -3.14 1.74 11.97
C ILE A 186 -1.90 0.93 11.64
N ILE A 187 -2.04 -0.04 10.72
CA ILE A 187 -0.94 -0.82 10.17
C ILE A 187 -0.88 -0.54 8.68
N LEU A 188 0.24 0.01 8.22
CA LEU A 188 0.53 0.18 6.79
C LEU A 188 1.33 -1.03 6.33
N VAL A 189 0.84 -1.74 5.33
CA VAL A 189 1.43 -2.98 4.83
C VAL A 189 1.84 -2.77 3.38
N THR A 190 3.13 -2.91 3.07
CA THR A 190 3.64 -2.75 1.71
C THR A 190 4.71 -3.78 1.38
N LEU A 191 4.94 -4.03 0.09
CA LEU A 191 6.08 -4.84 -0.33
C LEU A 191 7.38 -4.10 -0.03
N VAL A 192 7.40 -2.79 -0.29
CA VAL A 192 8.59 -1.95 -0.10
C VAL A 192 8.24 -0.65 0.61
N ASN A 193 9.04 -0.30 1.61
CA ASN A 193 8.98 0.97 2.32
C ASN A 193 10.19 1.86 1.96
N TRP A 194 9.92 2.94 1.26
CA TRP A 194 10.89 3.99 0.92
C TRP A 194 10.81 5.21 1.86
N ALA A 195 9.80 5.26 2.74
CA ALA A 195 9.56 6.42 3.59
C ALA A 195 10.53 6.52 4.76
N GLU A 196 11.00 5.37 5.28
CA GLU A 196 11.85 5.29 6.46
C GLU A 196 11.44 6.24 7.60
N GLN A 197 12.20 7.34 7.77
CA GLN A 197 11.98 8.36 8.81
C GLN A 197 11.10 9.53 8.36
N HIS A 198 10.61 9.49 7.13
CA HIS A 198 9.86 10.61 6.51
C HIS A 198 8.36 10.32 6.33
N LEU A 199 7.83 9.40 7.12
CA LEU A 199 6.41 9.07 7.07
C LEU A 199 5.56 10.23 7.59
N VAL A 200 4.68 10.77 6.76
CA VAL A 200 3.82 11.92 7.09
C VAL A 200 2.52 11.44 7.74
N THR A 201 2.60 10.94 8.99
CA THR A 201 1.43 10.41 9.73
C THR A 201 1.34 10.91 11.17
N ASP A 202 2.27 11.73 11.63
CA ASP A 202 2.37 12.17 13.03
C ASP A 202 1.16 12.98 13.49
N ASP A 203 0.52 13.70 12.56
CA ASP A 203 -0.66 14.53 12.84
C ASP A 203 -1.99 13.75 12.92
N LEU A 204 -1.96 12.45 12.69
CA LEU A 204 -3.16 11.60 12.78
C LEU A 204 -3.62 11.38 14.24
N GLY A 205 -2.72 11.52 15.20
CA GLY A 205 -2.99 11.30 16.62
C GLY A 205 -3.34 9.83 16.95
N ILE A 206 -2.98 8.88 16.06
CA ILE A 206 -3.21 7.45 16.21
C ILE A 206 -1.87 6.75 15.95
N PRO A 207 -1.48 5.73 16.74
CA PRO A 207 -0.29 4.94 16.49
C PRO A 207 -0.32 4.30 15.11
N VAL A 208 0.74 4.56 14.32
CA VAL A 208 0.93 4.00 12.97
C VAL A 208 2.17 3.12 12.98
N GLU A 209 2.03 1.91 12.48
CA GLU A 209 3.12 0.95 12.29
C GLU A 209 3.24 0.60 10.81
N VAL A 210 4.46 0.47 10.32
CA VAL A 210 4.72 0.05 8.93
C VAL A 210 5.30 -1.37 8.93
N VAL A 211 4.68 -2.24 8.16
CA VAL A 211 5.10 -3.62 7.89
C VAL A 211 5.48 -3.73 6.43
N SER A 212 6.71 -4.17 6.14
CA SER A 212 7.19 -4.30 4.76
C SER A 212 8.21 -5.41 4.62
N LEU A 213 8.30 -6.00 3.41
CA LEU A 213 9.31 -7.01 3.11
C LEU A 213 10.69 -6.40 2.89
N LEU A 214 10.75 -5.13 2.49
CA LEU A 214 11.99 -4.40 2.29
C LEU A 214 11.85 -2.94 2.72
N HIS A 215 12.88 -2.42 3.38
CA HIS A 215 13.02 -1.04 3.78
C HIS A 215 14.28 -0.44 3.18
N GLY A 216 14.17 0.76 2.65
CA GLY A 216 15.30 1.47 2.06
C GLY A 216 14.92 2.86 1.60
N HIS A 217 15.82 3.47 0.87
CA HIS A 217 15.58 4.73 0.19
C HIS A 217 16.25 4.73 -1.17
N TRP A 218 15.88 5.69 -2.01
CA TRP A 218 16.46 5.85 -3.33
C TRP A 218 16.75 7.31 -3.63
N GLN A 219 17.70 7.51 -4.53
CA GLN A 219 18.07 8.82 -5.07
C GLN A 219 18.13 8.73 -6.58
N TRP A 220 17.63 9.77 -7.24
CA TRP A 220 17.72 9.96 -8.68
C TRP A 220 18.78 10.99 -9.01
N GLN A 221 19.67 10.66 -9.94
CA GLN A 221 20.64 11.57 -10.54
C GLN A 221 20.34 11.66 -12.02
N ASP A 222 19.82 12.81 -12.45
CA ASP A 222 19.54 13.09 -13.86
C ASP A 222 20.86 13.31 -14.63
N ASN A 223 20.93 12.81 -15.86
CA ASN A 223 22.08 13.05 -16.75
C ASN A 223 21.81 14.19 -17.75
N ASN A 224 20.68 14.91 -17.62
CA ASN A 224 20.24 16.03 -18.47
C ASN A 224 20.13 15.66 -19.97
N LYS A 225 19.91 14.42 -20.32
CA LYS A 225 19.61 14.03 -21.70
C LYS A 225 18.15 14.32 -21.98
N GLU A 226 17.90 15.06 -23.06
CA GLU A 226 16.55 15.28 -23.57
C GLU A 226 15.95 13.95 -24.06
N ILE A 227 14.62 13.89 -24.03
CA ILE A 227 13.88 12.76 -24.62
C ILE A 227 13.72 13.09 -26.09
N ASP A 228 14.33 12.30 -26.98
CA ASP A 228 14.06 12.31 -28.40
C ASP A 228 12.65 11.77 -28.72
#